data_6a1f883648e946e41f1b0303bccc1cb7
#
_entry.id   6a1f883648e946e41f1b0303bccc1cb7
#
_cell.length_a   1.000
_cell.length_b   1.000
_cell.length_c   1.000
_cell.angle_alpha   90.00
_cell.angle_beta   90.00
_cell.angle_gamma   90.00
#
_symmetry.space_group_name_H-M   'P 1'
#
loop_
_entity.id
_entity.type
_entity.pdbx_description
1 polymer ?
#
loop_
_entity_poly.entity_id
_entity_poly.type
_entity_poly.pdbx_seq_one_letter_code
_entity_poly.pdbx_strand_id
1 'polypeptide(L)' 'MKDILVSYTEQENDEATGNYISVNHKGYIQHWDCGPTYITAIILSIEGKFHSVSIDKIWVEKEDMPQNKE' A
#
# COMPACT_ATOMS: atom_id res chain seq x y z
N MET A 1 7.79 -5.39 -17.34
CA MET A 1 6.55 -5.22 -16.58
C MET A 1 6.54 -3.87 -15.90
N LYS A 2 5.45 -3.17 -16.00
CA LYS A 2 5.34 -1.84 -15.42
C LYS A 2 5.07 -1.94 -13.93
N ASP A 3 5.79 -1.16 -13.14
CA ASP A 3 5.51 -1.07 -11.71
C ASP A 3 4.22 -0.28 -11.49
N ILE A 4 3.44 -0.72 -10.52
CA ILE A 4 2.17 -0.07 -10.21
C ILE A 4 2.37 0.76 -8.96
N LEU A 5 2.11 2.06 -9.09
CA LEU A 5 2.16 2.99 -7.98
C LEU A 5 0.87 2.90 -7.19
N VAL A 6 0.99 2.71 -5.90
CA VAL A 6 -0.18 2.60 -5.03
C VAL A 6 -0.03 3.52 -3.83
N SER A 7 -1.17 3.87 -3.27
CA SER A 7 -1.24 4.51 -1.96
C SER A 7 -1.65 3.44 -0.95
N TYR A 8 -1.07 3.48 0.22
CA TYR A 8 -1.44 2.55 1.27
C TYR A 8 -1.38 3.25 2.61
N THR A 9 -2.13 2.72 3.59
CA THR A 9 -2.15 3.28 4.93
C THR A 9 -1.45 2.33 5.89
N GLU A 10 -0.74 2.92 6.82
CA GLU A 10 -0.15 2.20 7.94
C GLU A 10 -0.49 2.93 9.21
N GLN A 11 -0.58 2.17 10.31
CA GLN A 11 -0.76 2.77 11.61
C GLN A 11 0.59 3.06 12.22
N GLU A 12 0.75 4.29 12.68
CA GLU A 12 1.97 4.73 13.32
C GLU A 12 1.65 5.30 14.68
N ASN A 13 2.59 5.18 15.58
CA ASN A 13 2.42 5.69 16.93
C ASN A 13 2.71 7.18 16.96
N ASP A 14 1.73 7.96 17.38
CA ASP A 14 1.92 9.40 17.59
C ASP A 14 2.51 9.60 18.98
N GLU A 15 3.78 9.95 19.01
CA GLU A 15 4.48 10.10 20.28
C GLU A 15 3.90 11.23 21.13
N ALA A 16 3.29 12.23 20.49
CA ALA A 16 2.74 13.35 21.24
C ALA A 16 1.53 12.97 22.06
N THR A 17 0.71 12.03 21.55
CA THR A 17 -0.52 11.64 22.23
C THR A 17 -0.50 10.20 22.73
N GLY A 18 0.44 9.39 22.26
CA GLY A 18 0.49 7.98 22.58
C GLY A 18 -0.52 7.13 21.82
N ASN A 19 -1.26 7.71 20.91
CA ASN A 19 -2.26 7.01 20.14
C ASN A 19 -1.70 6.60 18.78
N TYR A 20 -2.37 5.62 18.16
CA TYR A 20 -2.04 5.23 16.81
C TYR A 20 -2.84 6.09 15.83
N ILE A 21 -2.17 6.51 14.78
CA ILE A 21 -2.79 7.28 13.70
C ILE A 21 -2.56 6.57 12.39
N SER A 22 -3.45 6.78 11.44
CA SER A 22 -3.31 6.24 10.09
C SER A 22 -2.55 7.24 9.24
N VAL A 23 -1.49 6.79 8.61
CA VAL A 23 -0.65 7.62 7.76
C VAL A 23 -0.64 7.04 6.36
N ASN A 24 -0.83 7.89 5.36
CA ASN A 24 -0.81 7.47 3.96
C ASN A 24 0.62 7.52 3.43
N HIS A 25 0.97 6.48 2.71
CA HIS A 25 2.27 6.36 2.06
C HIS A 25 2.08 5.98 0.61
N LYS A 26 3.13 6.13 -0.18
CA LYS A 26 3.11 5.71 -1.57
C LYS A 26 4.28 4.78 -1.84
N GLY A 27 4.08 3.86 -2.77
CA GLY A 27 5.11 2.93 -3.15
C GLY A 27 4.67 2.11 -4.35
N TYR A 28 5.53 1.17 -4.73
CA TYR A 28 5.29 0.32 -5.90
C TYR A 28 5.12 -1.11 -5.44
N ILE A 29 4.08 -1.78 -5.95
CA ILE A 29 3.85 -3.19 -5.64
C ILE A 29 4.96 -4.01 -6.30
N GLN A 30 5.60 -4.85 -5.50
CA GLN A 30 6.63 -5.75 -5.99
C GLN A 30 6.11 -7.17 -6.12
N HIS A 31 5.22 -7.57 -5.23
CA HIS A 31 4.84 -8.96 -5.13
C HIS A 31 3.56 -9.09 -4.33
N TRP A 32 2.71 -10.04 -4.72
CA TRP A 32 1.51 -10.39 -3.97
C TRP A 32 1.77 -11.66 -3.18
N ASP A 33 1.36 -11.66 -1.93
CA ASP A 33 1.50 -12.82 -1.05
C ASP A 33 0.12 -13.24 -0.60
N CYS A 34 -0.31 -14.43 -1.07
CA CYS A 34 -1.65 -14.92 -0.79
C CYS A 34 -1.59 -15.94 0.33
N GLY A 35 -2.17 -15.59 1.46
CA GLY A 35 -2.33 -16.51 2.57
C GLY A 35 -3.65 -17.25 2.50
N PRO A 36 -3.92 -18.12 3.47
CA PRO A 36 -5.16 -18.90 3.45
C PRO A 36 -6.42 -18.05 3.65
N THR A 37 -6.31 -16.93 4.36
CA THR A 37 -7.49 -16.09 4.66
C THR A 37 -7.26 -14.63 4.35
N TYR A 38 -6.11 -14.28 3.79
CA TYR A 38 -5.80 -12.88 3.53
C TYR A 38 -4.84 -12.78 2.36
N ILE A 39 -4.82 -11.61 1.76
CA ILE A 39 -3.89 -11.28 0.68
C ILE A 39 -3.15 -10.02 1.11
N THR A 40 -1.84 -10.06 1.01
CA THR A 40 -1.01 -8.89 1.28
C THR A 40 -0.15 -8.60 0.06
N ALA A 41 0.28 -7.37 -0.02
CA ALA A 41 1.23 -6.95 -1.06
C ALA A 41 2.53 -6.55 -0.41
N ILE A 42 3.61 -6.90 -1.07
CA ILE A 42 4.92 -6.40 -0.68
C ILE A 42 5.15 -5.14 -1.50
N ILE A 43 5.30 -4.01 -0.82
CA ILE A 43 5.40 -2.71 -1.46
C ILE A 43 6.76 -2.13 -1.16
N LEU A 44 7.42 -1.66 -2.20
CA LEU A 44 8.66 -0.88 -2.05
C LEU A 44 8.26 0.58 -1.98
N SER A 45 8.43 1.18 -0.82
CA SER A 45 8.06 2.57 -0.63
C SER A 45 9.02 3.48 -1.37
N ILE A 46 8.57 4.73 -1.59
CA ILE A 46 9.43 5.71 -2.24
C ILE A 46 10.67 6.04 -1.42
N GLU A 47 10.65 5.68 -0.15
CA GLU A 47 11.82 5.86 0.72
C GLU A 47 12.81 4.70 0.62
N GLY A 48 12.47 3.66 -0.12
CA GLY A 48 13.36 2.53 -0.31
C GLY A 48 13.18 1.39 0.67
N LYS A 49 12.06 1.34 1.37
CA LYS A 49 11.79 0.29 2.34
C LYS A 49 10.67 -0.62 1.86
N PHE A 50 10.76 -1.89 2.21
CA PHE A 50 9.71 -2.85 1.90
C PHE A 50 8.70 -2.92 3.02
N HIS A 51 7.43 -3.00 2.65
CA HIS A 51 6.32 -3.11 3.59
C HIS A 51 5.38 -4.20 3.13
N SER A 52 4.82 -4.92 4.10
CA SER A 52 3.75 -5.88 3.82
C SER A 52 2.44 -5.25 4.23
N VAL A 53 1.53 -5.08 3.29
CA VAL A 53 0.30 -4.33 3.51
C VAL A 53 -0.87 -5.17 3.05
N SER A 54 -1.92 -5.22 3.87
CA SER A 54 -3.13 -5.93 3.53
C SER A 54 -3.82 -5.28 2.33
N ILE A 55 -4.41 -6.11 1.47
CA ILE A 55 -4.99 -5.63 0.22
C ILE A 55 -6.09 -4.59 0.45
N ASP A 56 -6.80 -4.68 1.56
CA ASP A 56 -7.89 -3.75 1.84
C ASP A 56 -7.40 -2.36 2.28
N LYS A 57 -6.09 -2.21 2.43
CA LYS A 57 -5.50 -0.92 2.81
C LYS A 57 -4.68 -0.31 1.68
N ILE A 58 -4.88 -0.79 0.47
CA ILE A 58 -4.09 -0.37 -0.70
C ILE A 58 -5.04 0.21 -1.74
N TRP A 59 -4.64 1.34 -2.32
CA TRP A 59 -5.37 1.97 -3.42
C TRP A 59 -4.42 2.19 -4.57
N VAL A 60 -4.88 1.83 -5.78
CA VAL A 60 -4.10 2.08 -7.00
C VAL A 60 -4.25 3.56 -7.36
N GLU A 61 -3.14 4.18 -7.71
CA GLU A 61 -3.18 5.57 -8.14
C GLU A 61 -3.97 5.70 -9.44
N LYS A 62 -4.62 6.84 -9.61
CA LYS A 62 -5.53 7.03 -10.71
C LYS A 62 -4.87 6.86 -12.08
N GLU A 63 -3.63 7.29 -12.18
CA GLU A 63 -2.90 7.21 -13.45
C GLU A 63 -2.65 5.78 -13.88
N ASP A 64 -2.62 4.85 -12.92
CA ASP A 64 -2.34 3.45 -13.20
C ASP A 64 -3.59 2.59 -13.26
N MET A 65 -4.76 3.19 -13.07
CA MET A 65 -6.00 2.43 -13.14
C MET A 65 -6.38 2.19 -14.60
N PRO A 66 -6.93 1.01 -14.90
CA PRO A 66 -7.43 0.76 -16.25
C PRO A 66 -8.53 1.75 -16.60
N GLN A 67 -8.49 2.22 -17.83
CA GLN A 67 -9.58 3.05 -18.34
C GLN A 67 -10.81 2.20 -18.52
N ASN A 68 -11.89 2.62 -17.92
CA ASN A 68 -13.15 1.90 -18.07
C ASN A 68 -14.08 2.76 -18.91
N LYS A 69 -14.21 2.38 -20.16
CA LYS A 69 -15.03 3.13 -21.11
C LYS A 69 -16.42 2.56 -21.14
N GLU A 70 -17.36 3.38 -20.86
CA GLU A 70 -18.76 2.98 -20.88
C GLU A 70 -19.43 3.23 -22.20
#